data_712ccfab6602d71be83f3a58ecd1f705
#
_entry.id   712ccfab6602d71be83f3a58ecd1f705
#
_cell.length_a   1.000
_cell.length_b   1.000
_cell.length_c   1.000
_cell.angle_alpha   90.00
_cell.angle_beta   90.00
_cell.angle_gamma   90.00
#
_symmetry.space_group_name_H-M   'P 1'
#
loop_
_entity.id
_entity.type
_entity.pdbx_description
1 polymer ?
#
loop_
_entity_poly.entity_id
_entity_poly.type
_entity_poly.pdbx_seq_one_letter_code
_entity_poly.pdbx_strand_id
1 'polypeptide(L)'
;TTAIPTGAGTVAESIAENDDTHDDEGDYQWDASDVATIALNDSTITVEGDGVVVDGSRATITSAGNYSISGKLMEGQIVVDTEAEELVRLIFNGVEIQNSTSAPIHIVNAEKVMIVLADQTQNTITDGTQYQFENPEEDEPNAALFSAADLTITGSGGLTVSGNFNDGNASKDGLIIAGGFIQVTDVDDW
;
A
#
# COMPACT_ATOMS: atom_id res chain seq x y z
N THR A 1 -31.00 -27.61 -26.88
CA THR A 1 -30.81 -27.67 -25.43
C THR A 1 -29.48 -27.06 -25.13
N THR A 2 -29.48 -25.79 -24.71
CA THR A 2 -28.27 -25.06 -24.37
C THR A 2 -27.89 -25.48 -22.95
N ALA A 3 -26.72 -26.07 -22.78
CA ALA A 3 -26.20 -26.43 -21.47
C ALA A 3 -25.86 -25.14 -20.68
N ILE A 4 -26.42 -24.99 -19.51
CA ILE A 4 -26.06 -23.97 -18.55
C ILE A 4 -24.68 -24.35 -18.00
N PRO A 5 -23.68 -23.45 -17.96
CA PRO A 5 -22.39 -23.76 -17.34
C PRO A 5 -22.59 -23.96 -15.83
N THR A 6 -22.33 -25.17 -15.38
CA THR A 6 -22.26 -25.54 -13.96
C THR A 6 -20.89 -25.15 -13.43
N GLY A 7 -20.76 -23.92 -12.97
CA GLY A 7 -19.51 -23.38 -12.46
C GLY A 7 -19.66 -22.13 -11.60
N ALA A 8 -20.88 -21.83 -11.13
CA ALA A 8 -21.09 -20.83 -10.11
C ALA A 8 -21.10 -21.55 -8.75
N GLY A 9 -20.12 -21.29 -7.91
CA GLY A 9 -20.13 -21.68 -6.50
C GLY A 9 -21.42 -21.20 -5.82
N THR A 10 -21.82 -21.83 -4.76
CA THR A 10 -23.01 -21.40 -3.99
C THR A 10 -22.70 -20.09 -3.27
N VAL A 11 -23.74 -19.31 -2.96
CA VAL A 11 -23.58 -18.08 -2.13
C VAL A 11 -22.88 -18.40 -0.80
N ALA A 12 -23.10 -19.59 -0.25
CA ALA A 12 -22.43 -20.05 0.98
C ALA A 12 -20.93 -20.30 0.79
N GLU A 13 -20.50 -20.81 -0.36
CA GLU A 13 -19.08 -20.98 -0.71
C GLU A 13 -18.41 -19.62 -0.92
N SER A 14 -19.06 -18.69 -1.62
CA SER A 14 -18.54 -17.32 -1.80
C SER A 14 -18.45 -16.53 -0.49
N ILE A 15 -19.37 -16.76 0.47
CA ILE A 15 -19.31 -16.16 1.80
C ILE A 15 -18.14 -16.78 2.60
N ALA A 16 -17.94 -18.09 2.52
CA ALA A 16 -16.84 -18.78 3.20
C ALA A 16 -15.46 -18.32 2.65
N GLU A 17 -15.34 -18.12 1.33
CA GLU A 17 -14.12 -17.56 0.71
C GLU A 17 -13.85 -16.12 1.15
N ASN A 18 -14.88 -15.32 1.39
CA ASN A 18 -14.74 -13.96 1.91
C ASN A 18 -14.47 -13.88 3.44
N ASP A 19 -14.66 -14.97 4.17
CA ASP A 19 -14.33 -15.07 5.60
C ASP A 19 -12.86 -15.51 5.83
N ASP A 20 -12.15 -15.96 4.79
CA ASP A 20 -10.73 -16.26 4.89
C ASP A 20 -9.94 -14.96 4.93
N THR A 21 -9.23 -14.74 6.03
CA THR A 21 -8.35 -13.58 6.22
C THR A 21 -6.90 -14.02 6.04
N HIS A 22 -6.10 -13.17 5.42
CA HIS A 22 -4.65 -13.36 5.34
C HIS A 22 -3.92 -12.81 6.59
N ASP A 23 -4.65 -12.22 7.54
CA ASP A 23 -4.09 -11.67 8.77
C ASP A 23 -4.09 -12.68 9.92
N ASP A 24 -3.01 -12.64 10.70
CA ASP A 24 -2.87 -13.34 11.97
C ASP A 24 -2.92 -12.36 13.15
N GLU A 25 -3.36 -12.81 14.33
CA GLU A 25 -3.40 -11.97 15.55
C GLU A 25 -2.03 -11.36 15.90
N GLY A 26 -0.93 -12.05 15.56
CA GLY A 26 0.44 -11.58 15.74
C GLY A 26 0.82 -10.39 14.85
N ASP A 27 0.15 -10.23 13.72
CA ASP A 27 0.42 -9.15 12.75
C ASP A 27 0.13 -7.76 13.32
N TYR A 28 -0.75 -7.68 14.29
CA TYR A 28 -1.13 -6.44 14.98
C TYR A 28 -0.23 -6.07 16.16
N GLN A 29 0.85 -6.84 16.39
CA GLN A 29 1.77 -6.64 17.49
C GLN A 29 3.19 -6.48 16.97
N TRP A 30 3.92 -5.48 17.46
CA TRP A 30 5.34 -5.26 17.17
C TRP A 30 6.05 -4.59 18.34
N ASP A 31 7.36 -4.71 18.39
CA ASP A 31 8.19 -4.00 19.37
C ASP A 31 8.57 -2.62 18.80
N ALA A 32 8.25 -1.55 19.54
CA ALA A 32 8.56 -0.18 19.12
C ALA A 32 10.08 0.11 19.06
N SER A 33 10.92 -0.74 19.66
CA SER A 33 12.38 -0.65 19.58
C SER A 33 12.96 -1.23 18.29
N ASP A 34 12.15 -1.97 17.51
CA ASP A 34 12.53 -2.62 16.26
C ASP A 34 11.82 -1.95 15.07
N VAL A 35 11.95 -0.63 15.00
CA VAL A 35 11.31 0.19 13.96
C VAL A 35 12.35 1.05 13.28
N ALA A 36 12.58 0.82 11.98
CA ALA A 36 13.34 1.73 11.14
C ALA A 36 12.51 2.99 10.84
N THR A 37 13.15 4.14 10.71
CA THR A 37 12.46 5.39 10.40
C THR A 37 12.77 5.89 9.01
N ILE A 38 11.74 6.34 8.29
CA ILE A 38 11.82 6.94 6.96
C ILE A 38 11.24 8.35 7.07
N ALA A 39 12.11 9.34 7.06
CA ALA A 39 11.71 10.75 7.11
C ALA A 39 11.65 11.34 5.70
N LEU A 40 10.49 11.84 5.32
CA LEU A 40 10.22 12.47 4.04
C LEU A 40 10.45 13.99 4.16
N ASN A 41 11.32 14.55 3.31
CA ASN A 41 11.75 15.93 3.38
C ASN A 41 11.60 16.63 2.02
N ASP A 42 10.37 16.86 1.59
CA ASP A 42 9.94 17.44 0.32
C ASP A 42 10.47 16.69 -0.93
N SER A 43 11.77 16.73 -1.19
CA SER A 43 12.40 16.09 -2.36
C SER A 43 13.47 15.06 -2.00
N THR A 44 13.65 14.79 -0.71
CA THR A 44 14.67 13.86 -0.23
C THR A 44 14.11 12.95 0.85
N ILE A 45 14.74 11.82 1.03
CA ILE A 45 14.37 10.82 2.04
C ILE A 45 15.57 10.55 2.92
N THR A 46 15.36 10.53 4.22
CA THR A 46 16.37 10.13 5.21
C THR A 46 15.90 8.87 5.92
N VAL A 47 16.80 7.91 6.06
CA VAL A 47 16.50 6.62 6.71
C VAL A 47 17.41 6.42 7.90
N GLU A 48 16.84 5.96 9.02
CA GLU A 48 17.56 5.44 10.18
C GLU A 48 17.10 3.99 10.41
N GLY A 49 18.04 3.06 10.40
CA GLY A 49 17.80 1.62 10.44
C GLY A 49 18.15 0.92 9.12
N ASP A 50 17.86 -0.36 9.06
CA ASP A 50 18.19 -1.24 7.93
C ASP A 50 16.95 -1.57 7.07
N GLY A 51 17.18 -2.24 5.93
CA GLY A 51 16.11 -2.77 5.07
C GLY A 51 15.52 -1.76 4.08
N VAL A 52 16.12 -0.58 3.93
CA VAL A 52 15.65 0.46 2.98
C VAL A 52 16.80 0.96 2.12
N VAL A 53 16.58 1.00 0.83
CA VAL A 53 17.49 1.61 -0.16
C VAL A 53 16.86 2.88 -0.69
N VAL A 54 17.60 4.00 -0.64
CA VAL A 54 17.14 5.30 -1.13
C VAL A 54 17.88 5.68 -2.40
N ASP A 55 17.12 6.04 -3.43
CA ASP A 55 17.61 6.62 -4.67
C ASP A 55 16.80 7.88 -5.00
N GLY A 56 17.41 9.04 -4.79
CA GLY A 56 16.73 10.34 -4.95
C GLY A 56 15.51 10.49 -4.02
N SER A 57 14.33 10.60 -4.61
CA SER A 57 13.04 10.67 -3.92
C SER A 57 12.29 9.32 -3.89
N ARG A 58 12.98 8.22 -4.13
CA ARG A 58 12.43 6.86 -4.04
C ARG A 58 13.08 6.11 -2.89
N ALA A 59 12.27 5.55 -1.99
CA ALA A 59 12.71 4.61 -0.98
C ALA A 59 12.15 3.23 -1.30
N THR A 60 13.04 2.24 -1.42
CA THR A 60 12.67 0.84 -1.65
C THR A 60 12.93 0.04 -0.37
N ILE A 61 11.89 -0.51 0.21
CA ILE A 61 11.94 -1.44 1.34
C ILE A 61 12.24 -2.82 0.79
N THR A 62 13.35 -3.41 1.22
CA THR A 62 13.91 -4.65 0.67
C THR A 62 13.95 -5.79 1.67
N SER A 63 13.36 -5.61 2.84
CA SER A 63 13.30 -6.61 3.90
C SER A 63 11.97 -6.53 4.65
N ALA A 64 11.54 -7.63 5.23
CA ALA A 64 10.49 -7.63 6.23
C ALA A 64 10.91 -6.81 7.46
N GLY A 65 9.92 -6.28 8.19
CA GLY A 65 10.17 -5.46 9.38
C GLY A 65 9.18 -4.33 9.55
N ASN A 66 9.50 -3.43 10.49
CA ASN A 66 8.64 -2.32 10.85
C ASN A 66 9.27 -0.99 10.42
N TYR A 67 8.53 -0.17 9.67
CA TYR A 67 9.01 1.07 9.08
C TYR A 67 8.07 2.22 9.44
N SER A 68 8.52 3.15 10.27
CA SER A 68 7.77 4.37 10.57
C SER A 68 8.08 5.43 9.52
N ILE A 69 7.05 5.85 8.80
CA ILE A 69 7.16 6.83 7.73
C ILE A 69 6.47 8.11 8.14
N SER A 70 7.14 9.24 8.01
CA SER A 70 6.58 10.54 8.38
C SER A 70 7.09 11.67 7.49
N GLY A 71 6.34 12.77 7.43
CA GLY A 71 6.71 13.96 6.69
C GLY A 71 6.10 14.04 5.30
N LYS A 72 6.70 14.88 4.45
CA LYS A 72 6.16 15.21 3.13
C LYS A 72 7.14 14.87 2.03
N LEU A 73 6.65 14.25 0.96
CA LEU A 73 7.42 13.94 -0.24
C LEU A 73 6.64 14.40 -1.48
N MET A 74 7.20 15.38 -2.17
CA MET A 74 6.67 15.88 -3.43
C MET A 74 7.45 15.22 -4.57
N GLU A 75 6.78 14.56 -5.51
CA GLU A 75 7.42 13.83 -6.60
C GLU A 75 8.32 12.68 -6.12
N GLY A 76 7.75 11.79 -5.31
CA GLY A 76 8.50 10.65 -4.79
C GLY A 76 7.66 9.40 -4.65
N GLN A 77 8.31 8.32 -4.19
CA GLN A 77 7.71 7.00 -4.12
C GLN A 77 8.25 6.19 -2.94
N ILE A 78 7.37 5.49 -2.26
CA ILE A 78 7.72 4.39 -1.36
C ILE A 78 7.39 3.08 -2.08
N VAL A 79 8.38 2.24 -2.22
CA VAL A 79 8.26 0.93 -2.87
C VAL A 79 8.52 -0.16 -1.84
N VAL A 80 7.74 -1.23 -1.89
CA VAL A 80 8.05 -2.48 -1.19
C VAL A 80 8.39 -3.52 -2.25
N ASP A 81 9.60 -4.06 -2.17
CA ASP A 81 10.09 -5.09 -3.08
C ASP A 81 11.03 -6.04 -2.32
N THR A 82 10.48 -7.12 -1.81
CA THR A 82 11.20 -8.10 -0.98
C THR A 82 10.69 -9.50 -1.24
N GLU A 83 11.61 -10.47 -1.16
CA GLU A 83 11.31 -11.91 -1.20
C GLU A 83 11.17 -12.51 0.22
N ALA A 84 11.14 -11.68 1.27
CA ALA A 84 10.97 -12.15 2.64
C ALA A 84 9.55 -12.70 2.84
N GLU A 85 9.46 -13.84 3.54
CA GLU A 85 8.20 -14.51 3.87
C GLU A 85 7.50 -13.91 5.10
N GLU A 86 8.12 -12.91 5.76
CA GLU A 86 7.57 -12.23 6.91
C GLU A 86 6.94 -10.89 6.53
N LEU A 87 6.08 -10.40 7.40
CA LEU A 87 5.30 -9.17 7.25
C LEU A 87 6.19 -7.91 7.10
N VAL A 88 5.86 -7.08 6.12
CA VAL A 88 6.32 -5.69 6.03
C VAL A 88 5.26 -4.78 6.64
N ARG A 89 5.61 -4.03 7.70
CA ARG A 89 4.69 -3.11 8.35
C ARG A 89 5.10 -1.66 8.10
N LEU A 90 4.23 -0.91 7.43
CA LEU A 90 4.38 0.52 7.13
C LEU A 90 3.56 1.33 8.12
N ILE A 91 4.19 1.98 9.08
CA ILE A 91 3.53 2.80 10.10
C ILE A 91 3.48 4.24 9.57
N PHE A 92 2.32 4.68 9.11
CA PHE A 92 2.08 6.02 8.60
C PHE A 92 1.84 6.99 9.75
N ASN A 93 2.80 7.86 9.97
CA ASN A 93 2.82 8.81 11.08
C ASN A 93 2.85 10.26 10.56
N GLY A 94 1.78 10.70 9.92
CA GLY A 94 1.67 12.02 9.30
C GLY A 94 2.40 12.07 7.96
N VAL A 95 2.03 11.19 7.04
CA VAL A 95 2.58 11.09 5.69
C VAL A 95 1.79 11.98 4.74
N GLU A 96 2.49 12.79 3.95
CA GLU A 96 1.95 13.43 2.76
C GLU A 96 2.87 13.08 1.58
N ILE A 97 2.40 12.26 0.64
CA ILE A 97 3.20 11.83 -0.50
C ILE A 97 2.46 12.08 -1.81
N GLN A 98 3.18 12.64 -2.79
CA GLN A 98 2.67 12.90 -4.13
C GLN A 98 3.64 12.36 -5.17
N ASN A 99 3.10 11.86 -6.29
CA ASN A 99 3.87 11.49 -7.46
C ASN A 99 3.04 11.76 -8.72
N SER A 100 3.55 12.63 -9.59
CA SER A 100 2.80 13.02 -10.79
C SER A 100 2.88 12.03 -11.95
N THR A 101 3.73 11.00 -11.83
CA THR A 101 4.06 10.10 -12.95
C THR A 101 3.97 8.61 -12.63
N SER A 102 3.65 8.25 -11.39
CA SER A 102 3.50 6.85 -10.95
C SER A 102 2.75 6.76 -9.63
N ALA A 103 2.50 5.56 -9.15
CA ALA A 103 1.95 5.29 -7.82
C ALA A 103 2.88 5.84 -6.72
N PRO A 104 2.44 6.73 -5.82
CA PRO A 104 3.21 7.15 -4.66
C PRO A 104 3.56 6.01 -3.71
N ILE A 105 2.66 5.04 -3.54
CA ILE A 105 2.90 3.80 -2.78
C ILE A 105 2.75 2.63 -3.74
N HIS A 106 3.84 1.86 -3.92
CA HIS A 106 3.87 0.74 -4.83
C HIS A 106 4.46 -0.51 -4.16
N ILE A 107 3.61 -1.45 -3.85
CA ILE A 107 4.00 -2.77 -3.35
C ILE A 107 4.16 -3.68 -4.57
N VAL A 108 5.41 -3.92 -4.96
CA VAL A 108 5.80 -4.71 -6.14
C VAL A 108 5.83 -6.18 -5.79
N ASN A 109 6.44 -6.51 -4.64
CA ASN A 109 6.59 -7.87 -4.17
C ASN A 109 6.74 -7.90 -2.65
N ALA A 110 5.97 -8.73 -1.98
CA ALA A 110 6.06 -9.11 -0.57
C ALA A 110 5.17 -10.32 -0.35
N GLU A 111 5.31 -11.03 0.76
CA GLU A 111 4.32 -12.01 1.19
C GLU A 111 3.05 -11.28 1.67
N LYS A 112 3.24 -10.31 2.59
CA LYS A 112 2.15 -9.54 3.17
C LYS A 112 2.63 -8.14 3.57
N VAL A 113 1.79 -7.12 3.34
CA VAL A 113 2.05 -5.74 3.78
C VAL A 113 0.91 -5.24 4.66
N MET A 114 1.26 -4.61 5.77
CA MET A 114 0.30 -3.95 6.66
C MET A 114 0.60 -2.45 6.75
N ILE A 115 -0.35 -1.62 6.39
CA ILE A 115 -0.31 -0.17 6.63
C ILE A 115 -1.00 0.12 7.96
N VAL A 116 -0.25 0.65 8.92
CA VAL A 116 -0.77 1.06 10.22
C VAL A 116 -0.89 2.58 10.26
N LEU A 117 -2.10 3.08 10.39
CA LEU A 117 -2.38 4.51 10.54
C LEU A 117 -2.20 4.89 12.01
N ALA A 118 -1.11 5.59 12.32
CA ALA A 118 -0.78 5.99 13.68
C ALA A 118 -1.89 6.88 14.29
N ASP A 119 -2.09 6.76 15.59
CA ASP A 119 -3.14 7.48 16.30
C ASP A 119 -3.00 9.00 16.13
N GLN A 120 -4.13 9.69 15.95
CA GLN A 120 -4.23 11.15 15.80
C GLN A 120 -3.44 11.72 14.63
N THR A 121 -3.08 10.91 13.63
CA THR A 121 -2.42 11.38 12.40
C THR A 121 -3.41 11.49 11.24
N GLN A 122 -3.04 12.34 10.27
CA GLN A 122 -3.68 12.41 8.96
C GLN A 122 -2.61 12.11 7.92
N ASN A 123 -2.91 11.18 7.02
CA ASN A 123 -2.03 10.73 5.98
C ASN A 123 -2.68 10.99 4.62
N THR A 124 -1.91 11.42 3.64
CA THR A 124 -2.41 11.75 2.30
C THR A 124 -1.51 11.15 1.25
N ILE A 125 -2.13 10.48 0.29
CA ILE A 125 -1.49 9.90 -0.90
C ILE A 125 -2.18 10.48 -2.11
N THR A 126 -1.41 11.04 -3.06
CA THR A 126 -1.97 11.64 -4.28
C THR A 126 -1.08 11.29 -5.46
N ASP A 127 -1.66 10.72 -6.50
CA ASP A 127 -0.97 10.50 -7.76
C ASP A 127 -1.24 11.61 -8.79
N GLY A 128 -0.63 11.47 -9.97
CA GLY A 128 -0.84 12.38 -11.09
C GLY A 128 -1.85 11.84 -12.10
N THR A 129 -2.16 12.64 -13.10
CA THR A 129 -3.12 12.31 -14.15
C THR A 129 -2.54 11.48 -15.30
N GLN A 130 -1.24 11.21 -15.29
CA GLN A 130 -0.54 10.45 -16.34
C GLN A 130 0.61 9.68 -15.72
N TYR A 131 0.63 8.37 -15.93
CA TYR A 131 1.75 7.53 -15.53
C TYR A 131 2.76 7.35 -16.66
N GLN A 132 4.01 7.18 -16.28
CA GLN A 132 5.13 6.89 -17.20
C GLN A 132 5.60 5.46 -16.92
N PHE A 133 5.33 4.58 -17.85
CA PHE A 133 5.79 3.18 -17.79
C PHE A 133 7.10 3.05 -18.56
N GLU A 134 8.05 2.28 -18.03
CA GLU A 134 9.31 1.97 -18.73
C GLU A 134 9.05 1.13 -19.99
N ASN A 135 8.07 0.23 -19.91
CA ASN A 135 7.61 -0.55 -21.03
C ASN A 135 6.17 -0.10 -21.39
N PRO A 136 5.91 0.35 -22.63
CA PRO A 136 4.59 0.80 -23.06
C PRO A 136 3.49 -0.29 -23.08
N GLU A 137 3.86 -1.55 -22.90
CA GLU A 137 2.92 -2.67 -22.79
C GLU A 137 2.49 -2.93 -21.32
N GLU A 138 3.12 -2.26 -20.36
CA GLU A 138 2.74 -2.31 -18.96
C GLU A 138 1.56 -1.36 -18.69
N ASP A 139 0.63 -1.82 -17.88
CA ASP A 139 -0.56 -1.09 -17.43
C ASP A 139 -0.63 -0.98 -15.89
N GLU A 140 0.42 -1.40 -15.21
CA GLU A 140 0.55 -1.38 -13.76
C GLU A 140 1.88 -0.75 -13.31
N PRO A 141 1.88 -0.05 -12.15
CA PRO A 141 0.75 0.21 -11.25
C PRO A 141 -0.30 1.11 -11.87
N ASN A 142 -1.56 0.96 -11.49
CA ASN A 142 -2.68 1.77 -11.99
C ASN A 142 -3.50 2.43 -10.88
N ALA A 143 -2.95 2.57 -9.70
CA ALA A 143 -3.59 3.20 -8.54
C ALA A 143 -2.58 4.04 -7.74
N ALA A 144 -3.06 5.03 -7.00
CA ALA A 144 -2.21 5.85 -6.13
C ALA A 144 -1.59 5.01 -4.98
N LEU A 145 -2.34 4.07 -4.44
CA LEU A 145 -1.86 3.00 -3.57
C LEU A 145 -2.06 1.66 -4.29
N PHE A 146 -0.99 1.12 -4.84
CA PHE A 146 -1.04 -0.14 -5.58
C PHE A 146 -0.30 -1.26 -4.85
N SER A 147 -0.94 -2.43 -4.74
CA SER A 147 -0.34 -3.62 -4.16
C SER A 147 -0.48 -4.83 -5.09
N ALA A 148 0.65 -5.52 -5.33
CA ALA A 148 0.68 -6.84 -5.96
C ALA A 148 0.67 -7.99 -4.93
N ALA A 149 0.67 -7.66 -3.63
CA ALA A 149 0.67 -8.59 -2.50
C ALA A 149 -0.55 -8.39 -1.61
N ASP A 150 -0.77 -9.29 -0.67
CA ASP A 150 -1.77 -9.13 0.39
C ASP A 150 -1.56 -7.83 1.16
N LEU A 151 -2.61 -7.04 1.27
CA LEU A 151 -2.58 -5.72 1.89
C LEU A 151 -3.62 -5.59 2.99
N THR A 152 -3.17 -5.22 4.18
CA THR A 152 -4.04 -4.83 5.30
C THR A 152 -3.84 -3.37 5.65
N ILE A 153 -4.93 -2.62 5.84
CA ILE A 153 -4.91 -1.26 6.38
C ILE A 153 -5.60 -1.27 7.74
N THR A 154 -4.90 -0.77 8.77
CA THR A 154 -5.38 -0.77 10.16
C THR A 154 -4.94 0.48 10.91
N GLY A 155 -5.28 0.57 12.19
CA GLY A 155 -4.95 1.69 13.08
C GLY A 155 -6.12 2.61 13.35
N SER A 156 -5.84 3.79 13.92
CA SER A 156 -6.87 4.76 14.35
C SER A 156 -6.72 6.14 13.70
N GLY A 157 -5.67 6.34 12.90
CA GLY A 157 -5.44 7.57 12.15
C GLY A 157 -6.33 7.70 10.90
N GLY A 158 -6.15 8.80 10.18
CA GLY A 158 -6.83 9.07 8.91
C GLY A 158 -5.92 8.78 7.71
N LEU A 159 -6.53 8.33 6.61
CA LEU A 159 -5.90 8.17 5.30
C LEU A 159 -6.81 8.74 4.22
N THR A 160 -6.29 9.69 3.46
CA THR A 160 -6.92 10.18 2.24
C THR A 160 -6.09 9.75 1.03
N VAL A 161 -6.72 9.07 0.09
CA VAL A 161 -6.09 8.63 -1.15
C VAL A 161 -6.83 9.30 -2.31
N SER A 162 -6.08 9.98 -3.17
CA SER A 162 -6.59 10.63 -4.38
C SER A 162 -5.95 10.00 -5.61
N GLY A 163 -6.70 9.14 -6.30
CA GLY A 163 -6.35 8.57 -7.58
C GLY A 163 -6.79 9.52 -8.71
N ASN A 164 -5.82 10.09 -9.41
CA ASN A 164 -6.07 11.01 -10.52
C ASN A 164 -5.74 10.38 -11.88
N PHE A 165 -5.04 9.25 -11.89
CA PHE A 165 -4.74 8.50 -13.12
C PHE A 165 -5.84 7.46 -13.40
N ASN A 166 -6.14 6.62 -12.43
CA ASN A 166 -7.14 5.56 -12.49
C ASN A 166 -7.69 5.33 -11.07
N ASP A 167 -7.38 4.23 -10.42
CA ASP A 167 -7.87 3.90 -9.09
C ASP A 167 -7.17 4.69 -7.97
N GLY A 168 -7.87 4.96 -6.89
CA GLY A 168 -7.25 5.45 -5.66
C GLY A 168 -6.45 4.36 -4.97
N ASN A 169 -7.05 3.17 -4.82
CA ASN A 169 -6.42 2.02 -4.19
C ASN A 169 -6.74 0.74 -4.97
N ALA A 170 -5.73 -0.05 -5.29
CA ALA A 170 -5.86 -1.36 -5.93
C ALA A 170 -4.96 -2.40 -5.25
N SER A 171 -5.50 -3.59 -5.03
CA SER A 171 -4.74 -4.78 -4.63
C SER A 171 -5.05 -5.93 -5.58
N LYS A 172 -4.01 -6.62 -6.04
CA LYS A 172 -4.16 -7.80 -6.93
C LYS A 172 -4.42 -9.08 -6.16
N ASP A 173 -3.99 -9.12 -4.91
CA ASP A 173 -4.30 -10.17 -3.96
C ASP A 173 -5.37 -9.71 -2.97
N GLY A 174 -5.28 -10.10 -1.72
CA GLY A 174 -6.23 -9.72 -0.69
C GLY A 174 -6.13 -8.25 -0.28
N LEU A 175 -7.27 -7.64 0.05
CA LEU A 175 -7.35 -6.34 0.71
C LEU A 175 -8.22 -6.43 1.94
N ILE A 176 -7.65 -6.14 3.11
CA ILE A 176 -8.37 -6.05 4.37
C ILE A 176 -8.31 -4.60 4.88
N ILE A 177 -9.45 -4.04 5.24
CA ILE A 177 -9.55 -2.78 5.96
C ILE A 177 -10.03 -3.08 7.37
N ALA A 178 -9.07 -3.19 8.30
CA ALA A 178 -9.31 -3.57 9.69
C ALA A 178 -9.51 -2.36 10.63
N GLY A 179 -9.21 -1.13 10.15
CA GLY A 179 -9.38 0.09 10.95
C GLY A 179 -9.01 1.35 10.19
N GLY A 180 -9.12 2.50 10.89
CA GLY A 180 -8.79 3.82 10.35
C GLY A 180 -10.00 4.59 9.82
N PHE A 181 -9.75 5.86 9.52
CA PHE A 181 -10.70 6.74 8.82
C PHE A 181 -10.21 6.92 7.39
N ILE A 182 -10.73 6.12 6.46
CA ILE A 182 -10.21 6.03 5.10
C ILE A 182 -11.18 6.73 4.15
N GLN A 183 -10.65 7.66 3.35
CA GLN A 183 -11.34 8.31 2.25
C GLN A 183 -10.56 8.06 0.97
N VAL A 184 -11.17 7.44 -0.01
CA VAL A 184 -10.61 7.21 -1.34
C VAL A 184 -11.43 8.00 -2.34
N THR A 185 -10.75 8.70 -3.25
CA THR A 185 -11.34 9.34 -4.42
C THR A 185 -10.57 8.91 -5.65
N ASP A 186 -11.25 8.61 -6.72
CA ASP A 186 -10.70 8.25 -8.01
C ASP A 186 -11.38 9.01 -9.14
N VAL A 187 -10.82 8.93 -10.31
CA VAL A 187 -11.33 9.63 -11.52
C VAL A 187 -11.88 8.66 -12.56
N ASP A 188 -11.60 7.38 -12.41
CA ASP A 188 -12.17 6.37 -13.29
C ASP A 188 -13.51 5.92 -12.73
N ASP A 189 -14.52 6.47 -13.34
CA ASP A 189 -15.89 6.19 -13.04
C ASP A 189 -16.50 5.35 -14.16
N TRP A 190 -16.94 4.13 -13.84
CA TRP A 190 -17.95 3.38 -14.61
C TRP A 190 -17.50 2.64 -15.84
#